data_b912b8d1e3908c2b85036eac4071be1e
#
_entry.id   b912b8d1e3908c2b85036eac4071be1e
#
_cell.length_a   1.000
_cell.length_b   1.000
_cell.length_c   1.000
_cell.angle_alpha   90.00
_cell.angle_beta   90.00
_cell.angle_gamma   90.00
#
_symmetry.space_group_name_H-M   'P 1'
#
loop_
_entity.id
_entity.type
_entity.pdbx_description
1 polymer ?
#
loop_
_entity_poly.entity_id
_entity_poly.type
_entity_poly.pdbx_seq_one_letter_code
_entity_poly.pdbx_strand_id
1 'polypeptide(L)'
;MPSIPLSELVARVPKATVTGGSNPVVTGLTHDSRAVKPGDLYLCRRGAHFDGHKFAAQALADGAAAVIVNRGGLAEAEVVLPAEACIVEVADTARALPMLACAFYGDPSLALLMIGVTGTNGKTTTTRMAAAILRAAGHRVGTIGTLGSELEGVPIPSDHTTPEADELQQLLARMRDGGADAVVMEVSSHALAQGRTDGIAFSAGIFTNITQDHLDFHGTKDAYFEAKARLFSEYPVLYPRPDRSPFIGVINVAEWEGKDLVTLARGDVITFTTADNPANLHAEEIELAPAECRFVAVYDNGMKITRLPIVLPIGGAFQVGNALAAIGATLRMGFPSATIAKGLSELPPVPGRFEAVPTGERGFSVIVDYAHTPDGLENLLRSARELKPARLLVVFGCGGDRDRIKRPIMGRLAAALAEVAVVTSDNPRTEAPNAIIAEIQTGMDRAADPTITAEIHVEPDRRKAIAYAIAQARAGDIVLIAGKGHEDYQIIGTTKHHFDDREVAREALA
;
A
#
# COMPACT_ATOMS: atom_id res chain seq x y z
N MET A 1 12.84 25.18 6.80
CA MET A 1 11.68 24.67 7.54
C MET A 1 10.83 25.85 7.99
N PRO A 2 9.52 25.69 8.14
CA PRO A 2 8.65 26.75 8.66
C PRO A 2 9.09 27.17 10.08
N SER A 3 8.74 28.40 10.46
CA SER A 3 8.92 28.92 11.82
C SER A 3 7.59 29.55 12.21
N ILE A 4 6.81 28.88 13.07
CA ILE A 4 5.41 29.23 13.32
C ILE A 4 5.21 29.39 14.84
N PRO A 5 4.56 30.48 15.31
CA PRO A 5 4.18 30.64 16.71
C PRO A 5 3.28 29.46 17.16
N LEU A 6 3.53 28.91 18.34
CA LEU A 6 2.75 27.80 18.88
C LEU A 6 1.23 28.10 18.90
N SER A 7 0.85 29.33 19.23
CA SER A 7 -0.56 29.74 19.24
C SER A 7 -1.28 29.56 17.91
N GLU A 8 -0.59 29.74 16.78
CA GLU A 8 -1.17 29.56 15.44
C GLU A 8 -1.41 28.08 15.15
N LEU A 9 -0.50 27.20 15.59
CA LEU A 9 -0.66 25.75 15.44
C LEU A 9 -1.78 25.22 16.34
N VAL A 10 -1.80 25.64 17.61
CA VAL A 10 -2.78 25.19 18.59
C VAL A 10 -4.20 25.66 18.23
N ALA A 11 -4.35 26.79 17.58
CA ALA A 11 -5.64 27.29 17.10
C ALA A 11 -6.36 26.31 16.14
N ARG A 12 -5.63 25.39 15.50
CA ARG A 12 -6.18 24.35 14.62
C ARG A 12 -6.72 23.13 15.41
N VAL A 13 -6.40 23.02 16.69
CA VAL A 13 -6.82 21.86 17.52
C VAL A 13 -7.96 22.26 18.44
N PRO A 14 -9.18 21.70 18.26
CA PRO A 14 -10.33 22.05 19.08
C PRO A 14 -10.10 21.77 20.56
N LYS A 15 -10.47 22.74 21.42
CA LYS A 15 -10.43 22.63 22.88
C LYS A 15 -9.02 22.33 23.43
N ALA A 16 -7.96 22.65 22.70
CA ALA A 16 -6.61 22.62 23.25
C ALA A 16 -6.44 23.70 24.35
N THR A 17 -5.65 23.36 25.36
CA THR A 17 -5.35 24.29 26.50
C THR A 17 -3.84 24.42 26.58
N VAL A 18 -3.33 25.65 26.60
CA VAL A 18 -1.90 25.92 26.79
C VAL A 18 -1.64 26.34 28.21
N THR A 19 -0.67 25.71 28.88
CA THR A 19 -0.22 26.03 30.22
C THR A 19 1.29 26.23 30.24
N GLY A 20 1.77 27.13 31.08
CA GLY A 20 3.20 27.47 31.20
C GLY A 20 3.73 28.25 29.99
N GLY A 21 4.90 28.80 30.15
CA GLY A 21 5.72 29.38 29.08
C GLY A 21 5.18 30.59 28.34
N SER A 22 6.05 31.16 27.53
CA SER A 22 5.72 32.12 26.48
C SER A 22 5.18 31.38 25.26
N ASN A 23 4.69 32.11 24.23
CA ASN A 23 4.29 31.52 22.94
C ASN A 23 5.55 31.24 22.10
N PRO A 24 6.18 30.05 22.20
CA PRO A 24 7.44 29.79 21.53
C PRO A 24 7.23 29.65 20.01
N VAL A 25 8.29 29.93 19.26
CA VAL A 25 8.31 29.64 17.82
C VAL A 25 8.68 28.18 17.64
N VAL A 26 7.82 27.43 16.95
CA VAL A 26 8.03 26.03 16.59
C VAL A 26 8.73 25.95 15.24
N THR A 27 9.81 25.19 15.16
CA THR A 27 10.64 25.01 13.97
C THR A 27 10.63 23.59 13.40
N GLY A 28 10.00 22.64 14.11
CA GLY A 28 9.79 21.27 13.71
C GLY A 28 8.65 20.62 14.49
N LEU A 29 8.21 19.46 14.04
CA LEU A 29 7.17 18.67 14.66
C LEU A 29 7.60 17.20 14.63
N THR A 30 7.53 16.51 15.78
CA THR A 30 7.82 15.08 15.85
C THR A 30 7.03 14.38 16.95
N HIS A 31 6.67 13.13 16.72
CA HIS A 31 6.14 12.20 17.73
C HIS A 31 7.21 11.18 18.19
N ASP A 32 8.38 11.13 17.55
CA ASP A 32 9.49 10.28 17.96
C ASP A 32 10.44 11.05 18.91
N SER A 33 10.45 10.63 20.19
CA SER A 33 11.31 11.27 21.21
C SER A 33 12.82 11.22 20.88
N ARG A 34 13.26 10.27 20.07
CA ARG A 34 14.67 10.10 19.65
C ARG A 34 15.06 11.07 18.54
N ALA A 35 14.08 11.63 17.83
CA ALA A 35 14.28 12.55 16.72
C ALA A 35 14.12 14.03 17.09
N VAL A 36 13.83 14.33 18.36
CA VAL A 36 13.64 15.70 18.86
C VAL A 36 14.87 16.56 18.61
N LYS A 37 14.64 17.77 18.10
CA LYS A 37 15.65 18.81 17.87
C LYS A 37 15.24 20.09 18.58
N PRO A 38 16.22 20.99 18.87
CA PRO A 38 15.90 22.29 19.45
C PRO A 38 14.86 23.07 18.62
N GLY A 39 13.80 23.52 19.29
CA GLY A 39 12.70 24.24 18.68
C GLY A 39 11.53 23.35 18.18
N ASP A 40 11.63 22.03 18.31
CA ASP A 40 10.57 21.12 17.91
C ASP A 40 9.35 21.18 18.86
N LEU A 41 8.20 20.92 18.32
CA LEU A 41 6.99 20.56 19.04
C LEU A 41 6.94 19.03 19.18
N TYR A 42 7.16 18.53 20.39
CA TYR A 42 7.09 17.10 20.66
C TYR A 42 5.68 16.67 21.05
N LEU A 43 5.16 15.65 20.39
CA LEU A 43 3.80 15.14 20.59
C LEU A 43 3.83 13.78 21.28
N CYS A 44 3.33 13.73 22.51
CA CYS A 44 3.29 12.53 23.35
C CYS A 44 2.21 11.56 22.87
N ARG A 45 2.58 10.62 21.99
CA ARG A 45 1.65 9.62 21.46
C ARG A 45 1.66 8.34 22.30
N ARG A 46 0.49 7.76 22.54
CA ARG A 46 0.36 6.40 23.07
C ARG A 46 0.42 5.39 21.94
N GLY A 47 1.46 4.57 21.92
CA GLY A 47 1.60 3.43 21.03
C GLY A 47 1.16 2.12 21.68
N ALA A 48 1.17 1.02 20.93
CA ALA A 48 0.79 -0.30 21.45
C ALA A 48 1.72 -0.81 22.58
N HIS A 49 2.99 -0.42 22.56
CA HIS A 49 4.02 -0.90 23.50
C HIS A 49 4.65 0.21 24.35
N PHE A 50 4.55 1.46 23.93
CA PHE A 50 5.20 2.60 24.58
C PHE A 50 4.23 3.77 24.72
N ASP A 51 4.35 4.49 25.85
CA ASP A 51 3.63 5.74 26.08
C ASP A 51 4.60 6.92 25.93
N GLY A 52 4.37 7.75 24.91
CA GLY A 52 5.19 8.92 24.59
C GLY A 52 5.21 9.97 25.71
N HIS A 53 4.22 9.99 26.62
CA HIS A 53 4.21 10.91 27.77
C HIS A 53 5.41 10.70 28.69
N LYS A 54 5.92 9.46 28.79
CA LYS A 54 7.11 9.12 29.60
C LYS A 54 8.38 9.83 29.14
N PHE A 55 8.41 10.27 27.90
CA PHE A 55 9.56 10.92 27.28
C PHE A 55 9.43 12.45 27.22
N ALA A 56 8.33 13.03 27.73
CA ALA A 56 8.07 14.48 27.68
C ALA A 56 9.16 15.32 28.36
N ALA A 57 9.64 14.89 29.53
CA ALA A 57 10.72 15.58 30.23
C ALA A 57 12.04 15.52 29.45
N GLN A 58 12.36 14.38 28.84
CA GLN A 58 13.57 14.23 28.02
C GLN A 58 13.47 15.09 26.76
N ALA A 59 12.32 15.12 26.10
CA ALA A 59 12.10 15.93 24.90
C ALA A 59 12.33 17.43 25.18
N LEU A 60 11.87 17.93 26.32
CA LEU A 60 12.17 19.31 26.76
C LEU A 60 13.66 19.52 27.04
N ALA A 61 14.32 18.54 27.66
CA ALA A 61 15.76 18.59 27.93
C ALA A 61 16.58 18.58 26.62
N ASP A 62 16.10 17.90 25.59
CA ASP A 62 16.70 17.85 24.25
C ASP A 62 16.36 19.10 23.41
N GLY A 63 15.59 20.06 23.99
CA GLY A 63 15.35 21.37 23.41
C GLY A 63 13.99 21.52 22.72
N ALA A 64 13.03 20.62 22.95
CA ALA A 64 11.67 20.84 22.43
C ALA A 64 11.13 22.17 22.96
N ALA A 65 10.54 22.98 22.07
CA ALA A 65 9.94 24.28 22.41
C ALA A 65 8.66 24.14 23.23
N ALA A 66 7.91 23.05 23.01
CA ALA A 66 6.72 22.70 23.77
C ALA A 66 6.43 21.19 23.64
N VAL A 67 5.59 20.68 24.53
CA VAL A 67 5.07 19.31 24.49
C VAL A 67 3.56 19.30 24.37
N ILE A 68 3.02 18.37 23.57
CA ILE A 68 1.58 18.13 23.48
C ILE A 68 1.25 16.81 24.15
N VAL A 69 0.29 16.84 25.06
CA VAL A 69 -0.06 15.73 25.93
C VAL A 69 -1.58 15.50 25.92
N ASN A 70 -2.01 14.27 26.17
CA ASN A 70 -3.40 13.99 26.51
C ASN A 70 -3.75 14.62 27.86
N ARG A 71 -4.98 15.07 28.02
CA ARG A 71 -5.47 15.55 29.35
C ARG A 71 -5.27 14.46 30.39
N GLY A 72 -4.57 14.83 31.48
CA GLY A 72 -4.19 13.89 32.53
C GLY A 72 -3.09 12.90 32.17
N GLY A 73 -2.60 12.90 30.94
CA GLY A 73 -1.62 11.92 30.44
C GLY A 73 -0.27 11.96 31.15
N LEU A 74 0.18 13.13 31.59
CA LEU A 74 1.39 13.26 32.40
C LEU A 74 1.22 12.64 33.80
N ALA A 75 0.07 12.85 34.43
CA ALA A 75 -0.22 12.26 35.75
C ALA A 75 -0.31 10.73 35.65
N GLU A 76 -0.97 10.19 34.63
CA GLU A 76 -1.06 8.75 34.37
C GLU A 76 0.32 8.13 34.06
N ALA A 77 1.20 8.88 33.42
CA ALA A 77 2.58 8.45 33.12
C ALA A 77 3.56 8.72 34.28
N GLU A 78 3.09 9.32 35.38
CA GLU A 78 3.89 9.73 36.54
C GLU A 78 5.05 10.68 36.20
N VAL A 79 4.82 11.59 35.23
CA VAL A 79 5.83 12.54 34.73
C VAL A 79 5.56 13.92 35.28
N VAL A 80 6.60 14.52 35.87
CA VAL A 80 6.59 15.91 36.33
C VAL A 80 7.49 16.73 35.42
N LEU A 81 6.94 17.81 34.86
CA LEU A 81 7.68 18.72 33.99
C LEU A 81 8.08 19.99 34.75
N PRO A 82 9.12 20.71 34.29
CA PRO A 82 9.48 22.02 34.82
C PRO A 82 8.29 22.99 34.83
N ALA A 83 8.19 23.87 35.83
CA ALA A 83 7.06 24.79 35.96
C ALA A 83 6.95 25.79 34.81
N GLU A 84 8.09 26.11 34.16
CA GLU A 84 8.20 26.97 33.00
C GLU A 84 7.92 26.24 31.66
N ALA A 85 7.76 24.93 31.68
CA ALA A 85 7.52 24.15 30.47
C ALA A 85 6.23 24.59 29.75
N CYS A 86 6.33 24.79 28.45
CA CYS A 86 5.17 25.04 27.62
C CYS A 86 4.45 23.72 27.29
N ILE A 87 3.26 23.54 27.84
CA ILE A 87 2.48 22.30 27.71
C ILE A 87 1.16 22.62 27.02
N VAL A 88 0.84 21.83 26.00
CA VAL A 88 -0.46 21.88 25.33
C VAL A 88 -1.24 20.61 25.67
N GLU A 89 -2.33 20.75 26.38
CA GLU A 89 -3.23 19.65 26.68
C GLU A 89 -4.32 19.54 25.62
N VAL A 90 -4.51 18.34 25.06
CA VAL A 90 -5.53 18.01 24.09
C VAL A 90 -6.36 16.81 24.54
N ALA A 91 -7.52 16.60 23.95
CA ALA A 91 -8.36 15.44 24.26
C ALA A 91 -7.71 14.11 23.81
N ASP A 92 -7.06 14.13 22.65
CA ASP A 92 -6.41 12.97 22.04
C ASP A 92 -5.25 13.45 21.15
N THR A 93 -4.03 13.09 21.55
CA THR A 93 -2.81 13.46 20.81
C THR A 93 -2.75 12.78 19.43
N ALA A 94 -3.27 11.57 19.27
CA ALA A 94 -3.28 10.89 17.98
C ALA A 94 -4.15 11.64 16.97
N ARG A 95 -5.27 12.23 17.40
CA ARG A 95 -6.13 13.07 16.56
C ARG A 95 -5.61 14.48 16.36
N ALA A 96 -4.82 15.00 17.31
CA ALA A 96 -4.23 16.34 17.20
C ALA A 96 -3.05 16.36 16.21
N LEU A 97 -2.29 15.27 16.11
CA LEU A 97 -1.08 15.19 15.29
C LEU A 97 -1.33 15.56 13.80
N PRO A 98 -2.30 14.97 13.08
CA PRO A 98 -2.54 15.35 11.69
C PRO A 98 -2.95 16.82 11.52
N MET A 99 -3.76 17.37 12.45
CA MET A 99 -4.18 18.77 12.38
C MET A 99 -2.99 19.74 12.56
N LEU A 100 -2.10 19.42 13.50
CA LEU A 100 -0.90 20.20 13.76
C LEU A 100 0.10 20.07 12.61
N ALA A 101 0.26 18.88 12.06
CA ALA A 101 1.14 18.63 10.92
C ALA A 101 0.65 19.39 9.67
N CYS A 102 -0.65 19.34 9.36
CA CYS A 102 -1.25 20.13 8.28
C CYS A 102 -0.94 21.62 8.46
N ALA A 103 -1.21 22.17 9.64
CA ALA A 103 -0.95 23.58 9.93
C ALA A 103 0.53 23.94 9.82
N PHE A 104 1.42 23.09 10.39
CA PHE A 104 2.86 23.32 10.38
C PHE A 104 3.45 23.31 8.96
N TYR A 105 3.00 22.39 8.11
CA TYR A 105 3.48 22.28 6.72
C TYR A 105 2.63 23.07 5.71
N GLY A 106 1.65 23.87 6.17
CA GLY A 106 0.84 24.76 5.33
C GLY A 106 -0.11 24.02 4.42
N ASP A 107 -0.81 23.00 4.95
CA ASP A 107 -1.85 22.21 4.26
C ASP A 107 -1.43 21.78 2.83
N PRO A 108 -0.33 21.06 2.64
CA PRO A 108 0.29 20.86 1.32
C PRO A 108 -0.64 20.17 0.31
N SER A 109 -1.56 19.32 0.78
CA SER A 109 -2.53 18.63 -0.10
C SER A 109 -3.49 19.58 -0.86
N LEU A 110 -3.68 20.81 -0.36
CA LEU A 110 -4.55 21.78 -1.01
C LEU A 110 -3.97 22.30 -2.34
N ALA A 111 -2.63 22.27 -2.47
CA ALA A 111 -1.91 22.67 -3.69
C ALA A 111 -1.66 21.52 -4.67
N LEU A 112 -2.03 20.29 -4.30
CA LEU A 112 -1.72 19.07 -5.05
C LEU A 112 -3.00 18.39 -5.54
N LEU A 113 -2.96 17.79 -6.73
CA LEU A 113 -3.96 16.83 -7.17
C LEU A 113 -3.69 15.52 -6.42
N MET A 114 -4.53 15.19 -5.43
CA MET A 114 -4.31 14.04 -4.55
C MET A 114 -5.19 12.84 -4.96
N ILE A 115 -4.57 11.69 -5.27
CA ILE A 115 -5.29 10.42 -5.49
C ILE A 115 -4.90 9.44 -4.39
N GLY A 116 -5.88 8.97 -3.63
CA GLY A 116 -5.70 7.93 -2.62
C GLY A 116 -6.15 6.56 -3.14
N VAL A 117 -5.31 5.53 -3.01
CA VAL A 117 -5.64 4.15 -3.44
C VAL A 117 -5.72 3.25 -2.22
N THR A 118 -6.89 2.68 -1.96
CA THR A 118 -7.11 1.71 -0.87
C THR A 118 -7.67 0.39 -1.40
N GLY A 119 -7.60 -0.64 -0.59
CA GLY A 119 -8.03 -2.01 -0.89
C GLY A 119 -7.12 -3.03 -0.20
N THR A 120 -7.39 -4.31 -0.34
CA THR A 120 -6.48 -5.36 0.15
C THR A 120 -5.34 -5.53 -0.83
N ASN A 121 -5.62 -5.81 -2.08
CA ASN A 121 -4.65 -6.04 -3.15
C ASN A 121 -4.71 -4.94 -4.22
N GLY A 122 -3.68 -4.82 -5.06
CA GLY A 122 -3.65 -3.93 -6.21
C GLY A 122 -3.24 -2.49 -5.94
N LYS A 123 -3.15 -2.03 -4.68
CA LYS A 123 -2.81 -0.63 -4.33
C LYS A 123 -1.57 -0.12 -5.04
N THR A 124 -0.46 -0.81 -4.89
CA THR A 124 0.85 -0.41 -5.45
C THR A 124 0.80 -0.26 -6.97
N THR A 125 0.26 -1.27 -7.66
CA THR A 125 0.18 -1.24 -9.13
C THR A 125 -0.76 -0.16 -9.62
N THR A 126 -1.94 -0.01 -9.00
CA THR A 126 -2.91 1.05 -9.35
C THR A 126 -2.30 2.44 -9.11
N THR A 127 -1.55 2.64 -8.01
CA THR A 127 -0.81 3.88 -7.73
C THR A 127 0.18 4.18 -8.85
N ARG A 128 0.96 3.19 -9.30
CA ARG A 128 1.93 3.35 -10.40
C ARG A 128 1.25 3.63 -11.74
N MET A 129 0.13 2.96 -12.04
CA MET A 129 -0.67 3.19 -13.25
C MET A 129 -1.26 4.60 -13.28
N ALA A 130 -1.89 5.05 -12.20
CA ALA A 130 -2.43 6.40 -12.10
C ALA A 130 -1.32 7.46 -12.22
N ALA A 131 -0.18 7.25 -11.59
CA ALA A 131 0.98 8.13 -11.71
C ALA A 131 1.53 8.19 -13.15
N ALA A 132 1.59 7.05 -13.86
CA ALA A 132 2.04 7.02 -15.25
C ALA A 132 1.08 7.81 -16.19
N ILE A 133 -0.23 7.68 -15.97
CA ILE A 133 -1.23 8.47 -16.72
C ILE A 133 -1.04 9.97 -16.47
N LEU A 134 -0.88 10.39 -15.21
CA LEU A 134 -0.69 11.79 -14.85
C LEU A 134 0.62 12.34 -15.41
N ARG A 135 1.71 11.58 -15.41
CA ARG A 135 2.98 11.97 -16.08
C ARG A 135 2.79 12.14 -17.58
N ALA A 136 2.08 11.22 -18.25
CA ALA A 136 1.77 11.35 -19.67
C ALA A 136 0.90 12.56 -19.99
N ALA A 137 0.14 13.04 -19.01
CA ALA A 137 -0.63 14.30 -19.08
C ALA A 137 0.22 15.56 -18.81
N GLY A 138 1.52 15.40 -18.48
CA GLY A 138 2.44 16.51 -18.24
C GLY A 138 2.54 16.94 -16.77
N HIS A 139 1.93 16.22 -15.82
CA HIS A 139 2.06 16.50 -14.40
C HIS A 139 3.41 16.05 -13.84
N ARG A 140 3.90 16.80 -12.85
CA ARG A 140 5.03 16.39 -12.00
C ARG A 140 4.48 15.59 -10.82
N VAL A 141 4.70 14.28 -10.84
CA VAL A 141 3.99 13.35 -9.97
C VAL A 141 4.87 12.79 -8.86
N GLY A 142 4.44 13.01 -7.61
CA GLY A 142 4.93 12.26 -6.46
C GLY A 142 4.16 10.95 -6.27
N THR A 143 4.84 9.89 -5.79
CA THR A 143 4.17 8.67 -5.34
C THR A 143 4.59 8.31 -3.92
N ILE A 144 3.65 7.76 -3.13
CA ILE A 144 3.86 7.31 -1.75
C ILE A 144 3.26 5.91 -1.62
N GLY A 145 4.05 4.93 -1.19
CA GLY A 145 3.52 3.57 -1.05
C GLY A 145 4.54 2.52 -0.62
N THR A 146 4.18 1.28 -0.81
CA THR A 146 4.97 0.10 -0.41
C THR A 146 6.36 0.05 -1.06
N LEU A 147 6.50 0.58 -2.27
CA LEU A 147 7.80 0.68 -2.97
C LEU A 147 8.62 1.92 -2.55
N GLY A 148 8.24 2.55 -1.44
CA GLY A 148 8.82 3.81 -0.98
C GLY A 148 8.10 5.02 -1.55
N SER A 149 8.68 6.19 -1.30
CA SER A 149 8.20 7.48 -1.80
C SER A 149 9.17 8.03 -2.82
N GLU A 150 8.65 8.68 -3.85
CA GLU A 150 9.48 9.30 -4.90
C GLU A 150 8.80 10.55 -5.48
N LEU A 151 9.62 11.45 -6.02
CA LEU A 151 9.20 12.54 -6.90
C LEU A 151 9.94 12.40 -8.23
N GLU A 152 9.20 12.22 -9.33
CA GLU A 152 9.77 12.03 -10.68
C GLU A 152 10.86 10.95 -10.74
N GLY A 153 10.65 9.81 -10.04
CA GLY A 153 11.61 8.72 -9.97
C GLY A 153 12.77 8.94 -9.01
N VAL A 154 12.89 10.10 -8.37
CA VAL A 154 13.89 10.35 -7.34
C VAL A 154 13.36 9.88 -5.99
N PRO A 155 13.99 8.89 -5.34
CA PRO A 155 13.53 8.37 -4.06
C PRO A 155 13.56 9.43 -2.95
N ILE A 156 12.54 9.42 -2.11
CA ILE A 156 12.47 10.18 -0.86
C ILE A 156 12.32 9.16 0.27
N PRO A 157 13.21 9.15 1.28
CA PRO A 157 13.13 8.18 2.37
C PRO A 157 11.76 8.19 3.06
N SER A 158 11.16 7.01 3.21
CA SER A 158 9.96 6.76 4.00
C SER A 158 9.90 5.28 4.39
N ASP A 159 9.48 4.97 5.63
CA ASP A 159 9.59 3.63 6.20
C ASP A 159 8.28 2.82 6.13
N HIS A 160 7.17 3.45 5.79
CA HIS A 160 5.84 2.84 5.80
C HIS A 160 5.09 3.02 4.48
N THR A 161 4.25 2.05 4.11
CA THR A 161 3.33 2.15 2.97
C THR A 161 2.51 3.46 3.00
N THR A 162 2.04 3.83 4.19
CA THR A 162 1.41 5.13 4.49
C THR A 162 2.07 5.65 5.76
N PRO A 163 2.92 6.68 5.68
CA PRO A 163 3.65 7.24 6.83
C PRO A 163 2.75 7.75 7.95
N GLU A 164 3.31 8.01 9.12
CA GLU A 164 2.62 8.71 10.21
C GLU A 164 2.28 10.15 9.79
N ALA A 165 1.31 10.77 10.46
CA ALA A 165 0.73 12.02 9.96
C ALA A 165 1.74 13.18 9.83
N ASP A 166 2.67 13.32 10.75
CA ASP A 166 3.72 14.33 10.71
C ASP A 166 4.72 14.08 9.55
N GLU A 167 5.17 12.84 9.40
CA GLU A 167 6.04 12.41 8.29
C GLU A 167 5.34 12.57 6.93
N LEU A 168 4.05 12.21 6.87
CA LEU A 168 3.25 12.30 5.64
C LEU A 168 3.07 13.75 5.19
N GLN A 169 2.70 14.66 6.11
CA GLN A 169 2.56 16.07 5.77
C GLN A 169 3.90 16.71 5.40
N GLN A 170 4.99 16.33 6.08
CA GLN A 170 6.35 16.75 5.71
C GLN A 170 6.70 16.27 4.29
N LEU A 171 6.39 15.03 3.97
CA LEU A 171 6.64 14.43 2.66
C LEU A 171 5.86 15.15 1.55
N LEU A 172 4.57 15.40 1.79
CA LEU A 172 3.72 16.16 0.85
C LEU A 172 4.24 17.58 0.64
N ALA A 173 4.68 18.27 1.72
CA ALA A 173 5.28 19.58 1.62
C ALA A 173 6.59 19.56 0.80
N ARG A 174 7.46 18.58 1.04
CA ARG A 174 8.69 18.38 0.24
C ARG A 174 8.39 18.13 -1.24
N MET A 175 7.36 17.34 -1.55
CA MET A 175 6.94 17.09 -2.93
C MET A 175 6.41 18.37 -3.58
N ARG A 176 5.50 19.10 -2.91
CA ARG A 176 4.98 20.41 -3.36
C ARG A 176 6.12 21.40 -3.63
N ASP A 177 7.01 21.58 -2.67
CA ASP A 177 8.12 22.53 -2.76
C ASP A 177 9.17 22.11 -3.79
N GLY A 178 9.27 20.79 -4.05
CA GLY A 178 10.02 20.22 -5.17
C GLY A 178 9.35 20.36 -6.54
N GLY A 179 8.18 21.00 -6.57
CA GLY A 179 7.43 21.32 -7.81
C GLY A 179 6.49 20.21 -8.26
N ALA A 180 6.11 19.27 -7.40
CA ALA A 180 4.99 18.37 -7.69
C ALA A 180 3.69 19.17 -7.78
N ASP A 181 2.83 18.79 -8.71
CA ASP A 181 1.45 19.28 -8.81
C ASP A 181 0.42 18.16 -8.63
N ALA A 182 0.87 16.91 -8.60
CA ALA A 182 0.06 15.73 -8.32
C ALA A 182 0.79 14.75 -7.40
N VAL A 183 0.03 14.05 -6.55
CA VAL A 183 0.52 12.93 -5.74
C VAL A 183 -0.49 11.79 -5.78
N VAL A 184 0.01 10.58 -6.07
CA VAL A 184 -0.77 9.35 -5.96
C VAL A 184 -0.21 8.53 -4.81
N MET A 185 -1.07 8.14 -3.85
CA MET A 185 -0.61 7.45 -2.65
C MET A 185 -1.42 6.21 -2.29
N GLU A 186 -0.73 5.20 -1.79
CA GLU A 186 -1.38 4.07 -1.13
C GLU A 186 -1.93 4.52 0.23
N VAL A 187 -3.20 4.22 0.48
CA VAL A 187 -3.89 4.52 1.75
C VAL A 187 -4.27 3.20 2.42
N SER A 188 -3.46 2.78 3.39
CA SER A 188 -3.70 1.53 4.13
C SER A 188 -4.87 1.67 5.09
N SER A 189 -5.53 0.54 5.41
CA SER A 189 -6.61 0.52 6.40
C SER A 189 -6.14 0.93 7.80
N HIS A 190 -4.91 0.59 8.16
CA HIS A 190 -4.29 1.05 9.41
C HIS A 190 -4.17 2.57 9.44
N ALA A 191 -3.71 3.18 8.33
CA ALA A 191 -3.57 4.63 8.25
C ALA A 191 -4.92 5.33 8.37
N LEU A 192 -5.97 4.80 7.73
CA LEU A 192 -7.32 5.33 7.86
C LEU A 192 -7.88 5.17 9.27
N ALA A 193 -7.74 3.98 9.88
CA ALA A 193 -8.21 3.73 11.24
C ALA A 193 -7.48 4.60 12.29
N GLN A 194 -6.18 4.82 12.09
CA GLN A 194 -5.34 5.62 12.99
C GLN A 194 -5.34 7.12 12.68
N GLY A 195 -6.04 7.56 11.62
CA GLY A 195 -6.11 8.97 11.24
C GLY A 195 -4.80 9.54 10.66
N ARG A 196 -3.88 8.70 10.17
CA ARG A 196 -2.59 9.18 9.61
C ARG A 196 -2.77 10.10 8.40
N THR A 197 -3.85 9.90 7.65
CA THR A 197 -4.21 10.67 6.46
C THR A 197 -5.24 11.77 6.73
N ASP A 198 -5.65 11.96 8.00
CA ASP A 198 -6.58 13.01 8.36
C ASP A 198 -6.00 14.39 7.98
N GLY A 199 -6.86 15.28 7.47
CA GLY A 199 -6.45 16.59 6.94
C GLY A 199 -6.04 16.60 5.46
N ILE A 200 -5.92 15.46 4.79
CA ILE A 200 -5.63 15.43 3.36
C ILE A 200 -6.91 15.65 2.55
N ALA A 201 -6.88 16.66 1.68
CA ALA A 201 -7.95 16.94 0.73
C ALA A 201 -7.76 16.12 -0.56
N PHE A 202 -8.29 14.92 -0.60
CA PHE A 202 -8.21 14.07 -1.79
C PHE A 202 -9.09 14.57 -2.93
N SER A 203 -8.56 14.54 -4.16
CA SER A 203 -9.31 14.78 -5.40
C SER A 203 -10.06 13.53 -5.83
N ALA A 204 -9.45 12.35 -5.61
CA ALA A 204 -10.08 11.06 -5.85
C ALA A 204 -9.64 10.00 -4.85
N GLY A 205 -10.53 9.05 -4.60
CA GLY A 205 -10.26 7.80 -3.90
C GLY A 205 -10.54 6.60 -4.81
N ILE A 206 -9.67 5.62 -4.78
CA ILE A 206 -9.81 4.36 -5.52
C ILE A 206 -9.95 3.20 -4.54
N PHE A 207 -11.00 2.41 -4.69
CA PHE A 207 -11.21 1.16 -3.95
C PHE A 207 -11.00 -0.02 -4.88
N THR A 208 -9.92 -0.77 -4.68
CA THR A 208 -9.55 -1.88 -5.57
C THR A 208 -10.31 -3.17 -5.25
N ASN A 209 -10.32 -3.60 -4.00
CA ASN A 209 -11.01 -4.81 -3.51
C ASN A 209 -10.91 -4.90 -1.98
N ILE A 210 -11.62 -5.88 -1.39
CA ILE A 210 -11.46 -6.24 0.01
C ILE A 210 -11.57 -7.77 0.17
N THR A 211 -10.51 -8.37 0.67
CA THR A 211 -10.46 -9.78 1.05
C THR A 211 -9.98 -9.90 2.49
N GLN A 212 -9.92 -11.10 3.04
CA GLN A 212 -9.51 -11.28 4.43
C GLN A 212 -8.04 -10.94 4.64
N ASP A 213 -7.78 -9.86 5.38
CA ASP A 213 -6.44 -9.44 5.78
C ASP A 213 -6.52 -8.57 7.05
N HIS A 214 -5.40 -8.43 7.77
CA HIS A 214 -5.27 -7.53 8.93
C HIS A 214 -6.34 -7.69 10.04
N LEU A 215 -6.89 -8.90 10.22
CA LEU A 215 -7.86 -9.16 11.30
C LEU A 215 -7.24 -9.16 12.69
N ASP A 216 -5.93 -9.35 12.79
CA ASP A 216 -5.15 -9.14 14.00
C ASP A 216 -5.25 -7.71 14.55
N PHE A 217 -5.40 -6.72 13.66
CA PHE A 217 -5.56 -5.31 14.00
C PHE A 217 -7.04 -4.89 14.05
N HIS A 218 -7.83 -5.22 13.02
CA HIS A 218 -9.22 -4.74 12.89
C HIS A 218 -10.23 -5.60 13.67
N GLY A 219 -9.87 -6.83 14.04
CA GLY A 219 -10.74 -7.78 14.73
C GLY A 219 -11.76 -8.46 13.82
N THR A 220 -12.49 -7.69 13.00
CA THR A 220 -13.52 -8.19 12.08
C THR A 220 -13.34 -7.68 10.65
N LYS A 221 -13.94 -8.38 9.67
CA LYS A 221 -13.97 -7.93 8.27
C LYS A 221 -14.77 -6.63 8.12
N ASP A 222 -15.83 -6.47 8.90
CA ASP A 222 -16.65 -5.26 8.88
C ASP A 222 -15.86 -4.03 9.34
N ALA A 223 -15.13 -4.12 10.47
CA ALA A 223 -14.27 -3.04 10.94
C ALA A 223 -13.13 -2.72 9.94
N TYR A 224 -12.62 -3.74 9.24
CA TYR A 224 -11.65 -3.56 8.17
C TYR A 224 -12.25 -2.82 6.97
N PHE A 225 -13.48 -3.16 6.58
CA PHE A 225 -14.24 -2.47 5.55
C PHE A 225 -14.55 -1.02 5.95
N GLU A 226 -15.10 -0.80 7.16
CA GLU A 226 -15.41 0.53 7.69
C GLU A 226 -14.18 1.45 7.68
N ALA A 227 -13.02 0.92 8.08
CA ALA A 227 -11.78 1.70 8.03
C ALA A 227 -11.47 2.20 6.61
N LYS A 228 -11.62 1.34 5.58
CA LYS A 228 -11.40 1.75 4.18
C LYS A 228 -12.49 2.68 3.66
N ALA A 229 -13.74 2.47 4.07
CA ALA A 229 -14.89 3.27 3.66
C ALA A 229 -14.75 4.74 4.07
N ARG A 230 -14.00 5.06 5.14
CA ARG A 230 -13.74 6.44 5.59
C ARG A 230 -13.22 7.33 4.46
N LEU A 231 -12.34 6.82 3.58
CA LEU A 231 -11.79 7.58 2.46
C LEU A 231 -12.89 8.14 1.53
N PHE A 232 -14.03 7.44 1.42
CA PHE A 232 -15.12 7.77 0.52
C PHE A 232 -16.29 8.47 1.21
N SER A 233 -16.55 8.14 2.47
CA SER A 233 -17.72 8.61 3.24
C SER A 233 -17.42 9.82 4.11
N GLU A 234 -16.22 9.89 4.72
CA GLU A 234 -15.86 10.92 5.69
C GLU A 234 -14.97 12.02 5.08
N TYR A 235 -13.89 11.63 4.37
CA TYR A 235 -12.88 12.57 3.88
C TYR A 235 -13.43 13.65 2.95
N PRO A 236 -14.36 13.36 2.01
CA PRO A 236 -14.93 14.39 1.14
C PRO A 236 -15.72 15.46 1.90
N VAL A 237 -16.22 15.13 3.10
CA VAL A 237 -17.00 16.03 3.94
C VAL A 237 -16.10 16.78 4.93
N LEU A 238 -15.13 16.07 5.55
CA LEU A 238 -14.27 16.64 6.58
C LEU A 238 -13.12 17.48 6.01
N TYR A 239 -12.62 17.11 4.85
CA TYR A 239 -11.46 17.73 4.20
C TYR A 239 -11.77 18.08 2.73
N PRO A 240 -12.78 18.94 2.48
CA PRO A 240 -13.17 19.29 1.11
C PRO A 240 -12.08 20.11 0.42
N ARG A 241 -12.00 20.02 -0.89
CA ARG A 241 -11.10 20.85 -1.67
C ARG A 241 -11.58 22.33 -1.68
N PRO A 242 -10.64 23.29 -1.61
CA PRO A 242 -10.99 24.71 -1.56
C PRO A 242 -11.62 25.22 -2.87
N ASP A 243 -11.28 24.61 -4.01
CA ASP A 243 -11.87 24.91 -5.33
C ASP A 243 -13.28 24.34 -5.51
N ARG A 244 -13.78 23.64 -4.49
CA ARG A 244 -15.09 22.94 -4.47
C ARG A 244 -15.26 21.90 -5.58
N SER A 245 -14.17 21.42 -6.17
CA SER A 245 -14.22 20.26 -7.07
C SER A 245 -14.78 19.06 -6.32
N PRO A 246 -15.75 18.33 -6.91
CA PRO A 246 -16.29 17.16 -6.25
C PRO A 246 -15.21 16.08 -6.10
N PHE A 247 -15.22 15.39 -4.96
CA PHE A 247 -14.42 14.19 -4.78
C PHE A 247 -14.89 13.10 -5.74
N ILE A 248 -13.96 12.36 -6.34
CA ILE A 248 -14.25 11.26 -7.27
C ILE A 248 -13.98 9.92 -6.57
N GLY A 249 -15.02 9.15 -6.31
CA GLY A 249 -14.93 7.77 -5.82
C GLY A 249 -14.90 6.79 -6.97
N VAL A 250 -13.80 6.02 -7.13
CA VAL A 250 -13.69 4.94 -8.13
C VAL A 250 -13.75 3.60 -7.41
N ILE A 251 -14.84 2.88 -7.59
CA ILE A 251 -15.20 1.76 -6.73
C ILE A 251 -15.36 0.48 -7.54
N ASN A 252 -14.58 -0.55 -7.19
CA ASN A 252 -14.77 -1.90 -7.72
C ASN A 252 -16.04 -2.50 -7.14
N VAL A 253 -16.98 -2.88 -7.99
CA VAL A 253 -18.26 -3.46 -7.60
C VAL A 253 -18.37 -4.96 -7.95
N ALA A 254 -17.26 -5.62 -8.22
CA ALA A 254 -17.23 -7.07 -8.45
C ALA A 254 -17.79 -7.83 -7.23
N GLU A 255 -17.46 -7.36 -6.02
CA GLU A 255 -17.90 -7.92 -4.74
C GLU A 255 -18.98 -7.05 -4.09
N TRP A 256 -19.69 -7.61 -3.10
CA TRP A 256 -20.80 -6.93 -2.42
C TRP A 256 -20.33 -5.70 -1.61
N GLU A 257 -19.14 -5.75 -1.02
CA GLU A 257 -18.59 -4.61 -0.25
C GLU A 257 -18.41 -3.37 -1.12
N GLY A 258 -18.03 -3.55 -2.39
CA GLY A 258 -17.97 -2.43 -3.33
C GLY A 258 -19.34 -1.81 -3.59
N LYS A 259 -20.39 -2.65 -3.70
CA LYS A 259 -21.77 -2.17 -3.88
C LYS A 259 -22.26 -1.40 -2.65
N ASP A 260 -21.94 -1.87 -1.45
CA ASP A 260 -22.24 -1.17 -0.21
C ASP A 260 -21.48 0.16 -0.13
N LEU A 261 -20.18 0.17 -0.51
CA LEU A 261 -19.38 1.38 -0.51
C LEU A 261 -19.96 2.47 -1.43
N VAL A 262 -20.54 2.10 -2.57
CA VAL A 262 -21.24 3.05 -3.46
C VAL A 262 -22.34 3.80 -2.72
N THR A 263 -23.08 3.13 -1.82
CA THR A 263 -24.16 3.77 -1.04
C THR A 263 -23.64 4.73 0.03
N LEU A 264 -22.45 4.49 0.54
CA LEU A 264 -21.80 5.29 1.58
C LEU A 264 -21.01 6.47 1.02
N ALA A 265 -20.52 6.36 -0.23
CA ALA A 265 -19.63 7.32 -0.85
C ALA A 265 -20.28 8.71 -1.02
N ARG A 266 -19.46 9.75 -0.90
CA ARG A 266 -19.81 11.15 -1.11
C ARG A 266 -19.07 11.70 -2.33
N GLY A 267 -19.72 12.57 -3.06
CA GLY A 267 -19.18 13.13 -4.31
C GLY A 267 -19.59 12.33 -5.55
N ASP A 268 -18.80 12.40 -6.59
CA ASP A 268 -19.04 11.68 -7.84
C ASP A 268 -18.53 10.25 -7.75
N VAL A 269 -19.34 9.27 -8.14
CA VAL A 269 -18.96 7.85 -8.09
C VAL A 269 -18.88 7.27 -9.50
N ILE A 270 -17.77 6.58 -9.78
CA ILE A 270 -17.61 5.70 -10.92
C ILE A 270 -17.43 4.27 -10.41
N THR A 271 -18.26 3.38 -10.88
CA THR A 271 -18.10 1.96 -10.62
C THR A 271 -17.28 1.28 -11.71
N PHE A 272 -16.46 0.31 -11.33
CA PHE A 272 -15.81 -0.57 -12.30
C PHE A 272 -15.87 -2.03 -11.87
N THR A 273 -15.72 -2.93 -12.84
CA THR A 273 -15.74 -4.37 -12.60
C THR A 273 -14.90 -5.12 -13.64
N THR A 274 -14.42 -6.30 -13.25
CA THR A 274 -13.89 -7.35 -14.16
C THR A 274 -14.80 -8.58 -14.18
N ALA A 275 -15.95 -8.53 -13.48
CA ALA A 275 -16.95 -9.60 -13.42
C ALA A 275 -18.16 -9.25 -14.29
N ASP A 276 -19.06 -10.21 -14.48
CA ASP A 276 -20.30 -10.06 -15.29
C ASP A 276 -21.40 -9.30 -14.55
N ASN A 277 -21.07 -8.20 -13.89
CA ASN A 277 -22.05 -7.34 -13.21
C ASN A 277 -22.00 -5.90 -13.75
N PRO A 278 -23.14 -5.17 -13.70
CA PRO A 278 -23.20 -3.81 -14.24
C PRO A 278 -22.23 -2.85 -13.53
N ALA A 279 -21.47 -2.10 -14.32
CA ALA A 279 -20.61 -1.02 -13.86
C ALA A 279 -20.47 0.05 -14.94
N ASN A 280 -20.07 1.27 -14.56
CA ASN A 280 -19.77 2.33 -15.51
C ASN A 280 -18.56 1.99 -16.40
N LEU A 281 -17.60 1.24 -15.85
CA LEU A 281 -16.36 0.91 -16.53
C LEU A 281 -16.08 -0.59 -16.42
N HIS A 282 -15.86 -1.25 -17.57
CA HIS A 282 -15.51 -2.66 -17.66
C HIS A 282 -14.51 -2.89 -18.81
N ALA A 283 -13.99 -4.11 -18.91
CA ALA A 283 -13.07 -4.49 -19.97
C ALA A 283 -13.71 -5.49 -20.93
N GLU A 284 -13.45 -5.33 -22.22
CA GLU A 284 -13.80 -6.26 -23.29
C GLU A 284 -12.53 -6.67 -24.06
N GLU A 285 -12.64 -7.72 -24.86
CA GLU A 285 -11.57 -8.16 -25.77
C GLU A 285 -10.22 -8.37 -25.03
N ILE A 286 -10.28 -9.06 -23.88
CA ILE A 286 -9.11 -9.24 -23.01
C ILE A 286 -8.18 -10.32 -23.59
N GLU A 287 -6.95 -9.93 -23.87
CA GLU A 287 -5.84 -10.80 -24.26
C GLU A 287 -4.75 -10.74 -23.20
N LEU A 288 -4.35 -11.89 -22.67
CA LEU A 288 -3.38 -12.01 -21.59
C LEU A 288 -2.11 -12.70 -22.07
N ALA A 289 -0.96 -12.12 -21.74
CA ALA A 289 0.36 -12.71 -21.90
C ALA A 289 1.18 -12.56 -20.61
N PRO A 290 2.27 -13.31 -20.42
CA PRO A 290 3.07 -13.24 -19.19
C PRO A 290 3.64 -11.85 -18.86
N ALA A 291 3.88 -11.02 -19.87
CA ALA A 291 4.46 -9.68 -19.72
C ALA A 291 3.59 -8.56 -20.30
N GLU A 292 2.37 -8.87 -20.74
CA GLU A 292 1.50 -7.87 -21.39
C GLU A 292 0.03 -8.26 -21.21
N CYS A 293 -0.83 -7.25 -21.03
CA CYS A 293 -2.28 -7.38 -21.16
C CYS A 293 -2.78 -6.42 -22.24
N ARG A 294 -3.68 -6.86 -23.11
CA ARG A 294 -4.41 -6.03 -24.07
C ARG A 294 -5.90 -6.14 -23.80
N PHE A 295 -6.61 -5.04 -23.85
CA PHE A 295 -8.06 -5.03 -23.67
C PHE A 295 -8.66 -3.72 -24.17
N VAL A 296 -9.97 -3.68 -24.32
CA VAL A 296 -10.72 -2.45 -24.58
C VAL A 296 -11.44 -2.06 -23.28
N ALA A 297 -11.03 -0.94 -22.68
CA ALA A 297 -11.79 -0.35 -21.58
C ALA A 297 -13.04 0.36 -22.13
N VAL A 298 -14.21 -0.03 -21.65
CA VAL A 298 -15.51 0.52 -22.08
C VAL A 298 -16.10 1.32 -20.93
N TYR A 299 -16.23 2.61 -21.12
CA TYR A 299 -16.79 3.56 -20.15
C TYR A 299 -18.14 4.06 -20.63
N ASP A 300 -19.19 3.76 -19.86
CA ASP A 300 -20.54 4.28 -20.05
C ASP A 300 -20.86 5.29 -18.94
N ASN A 301 -21.05 6.55 -19.31
CA ASN A 301 -21.46 7.60 -18.39
C ASN A 301 -22.97 7.90 -18.43
N GLY A 302 -23.77 7.02 -19.04
CA GLY A 302 -25.21 7.15 -19.21
C GLY A 302 -25.64 8.05 -20.37
N MET A 303 -24.73 8.79 -21.00
CA MET A 303 -24.97 9.63 -22.18
C MET A 303 -24.13 9.23 -23.39
N LYS A 304 -22.94 8.71 -23.14
CA LYS A 304 -21.98 8.34 -24.18
C LYS A 304 -21.15 7.13 -23.73
N ILE A 305 -20.97 6.21 -24.64
CA ILE A 305 -20.02 5.10 -24.48
C ILE A 305 -18.70 5.51 -25.11
N THR A 306 -17.62 5.37 -24.32
CA THR A 306 -16.24 5.61 -24.76
C THR A 306 -15.48 4.30 -24.71
N ARG A 307 -14.83 3.93 -25.82
CA ARG A 307 -14.00 2.72 -25.92
C ARG A 307 -12.54 3.13 -26.03
N LEU A 308 -11.70 2.57 -25.14
CA LEU A 308 -10.26 2.85 -25.08
C LEU A 308 -9.50 1.54 -25.27
N PRO A 309 -8.88 1.32 -26.42
CA PRO A 309 -7.90 0.23 -26.59
C PRO A 309 -6.70 0.48 -25.66
N ILE A 310 -6.38 -0.50 -24.84
CA ILE A 310 -5.29 -0.43 -23.85
C ILE A 310 -4.27 -1.52 -24.13
N VAL A 311 -3.00 -1.13 -24.12
CA VAL A 311 -1.85 -2.04 -24.06
C VAL A 311 -1.14 -1.77 -22.75
N LEU A 312 -1.01 -2.77 -21.91
CA LEU A 312 -0.42 -2.68 -20.59
C LEU A 312 0.81 -3.59 -20.52
N PRO A 313 2.05 -3.06 -20.38
CA PRO A 313 3.28 -3.84 -20.39
C PRO A 313 3.53 -4.57 -19.05
N ILE A 314 2.51 -5.24 -18.56
CA ILE A 314 2.54 -6.08 -17.35
C ILE A 314 1.49 -7.18 -17.51
N GLY A 315 1.85 -8.42 -17.18
CA GLY A 315 0.96 -9.57 -17.26
C GLY A 315 0.06 -9.74 -16.03
N GLY A 316 -0.85 -10.71 -16.13
CA GLY A 316 -1.76 -11.09 -15.05
C GLY A 316 -3.15 -10.45 -15.15
N ALA A 317 -4.19 -11.30 -15.09
CA ALA A 317 -5.58 -10.89 -15.29
C ALA A 317 -6.05 -9.80 -14.32
N PHE A 318 -5.62 -9.86 -13.05
CA PHE A 318 -5.96 -8.83 -12.06
C PHE A 318 -5.40 -7.44 -12.39
N GLN A 319 -4.42 -7.33 -13.29
CA GLN A 319 -3.89 -6.03 -13.74
C GLN A 319 -4.90 -5.26 -14.60
N VAL A 320 -5.80 -5.98 -15.27
CA VAL A 320 -6.92 -5.34 -15.98
C VAL A 320 -7.78 -4.54 -15.01
N GLY A 321 -8.14 -5.12 -13.86
CA GLY A 321 -8.88 -4.42 -12.81
C GLY A 321 -8.13 -3.23 -12.22
N ASN A 322 -6.83 -3.38 -11.97
CA ASN A 322 -5.97 -2.28 -11.50
C ASN A 322 -5.91 -1.13 -12.52
N ALA A 323 -5.85 -1.46 -13.82
CA ALA A 323 -5.86 -0.47 -14.89
C ALA A 323 -7.23 0.22 -15.00
N LEU A 324 -8.36 -0.52 -14.94
CA LEU A 324 -9.70 0.07 -14.94
C LEU A 324 -9.86 1.08 -13.78
N ALA A 325 -9.33 0.76 -12.60
CA ALA A 325 -9.35 1.65 -11.44
C ALA A 325 -8.61 2.98 -11.71
N ALA A 326 -7.42 2.93 -12.29
CA ALA A 326 -6.65 4.12 -12.67
C ALA A 326 -7.32 4.91 -13.82
N ILE A 327 -7.85 4.20 -14.83
CA ILE A 327 -8.61 4.77 -15.95
C ILE A 327 -9.84 5.52 -15.43
N GLY A 328 -10.62 4.92 -14.51
CA GLY A 328 -11.83 5.53 -13.97
C GLY A 328 -11.56 6.87 -13.30
N ALA A 329 -10.52 6.96 -12.46
CA ALA A 329 -10.13 8.19 -11.79
C ALA A 329 -9.74 9.28 -12.82
N THR A 330 -8.87 8.94 -13.76
CA THR A 330 -8.32 9.91 -14.72
C THR A 330 -9.32 10.32 -15.80
N LEU A 331 -10.19 9.41 -16.27
CA LEU A 331 -11.30 9.79 -17.18
C LEU A 331 -12.26 10.78 -16.53
N ARG A 332 -12.62 10.54 -15.25
CA ARG A 332 -13.56 11.44 -14.55
C ARG A 332 -12.95 12.79 -14.23
N MET A 333 -11.63 12.85 -14.07
CA MET A 333 -10.88 14.11 -13.98
C MET A 333 -10.79 14.85 -15.31
N GLY A 334 -11.26 14.26 -16.43
CA GLY A 334 -11.29 14.89 -17.74
C GLY A 334 -10.03 14.68 -18.58
N PHE A 335 -9.14 13.78 -18.21
CA PHE A 335 -7.96 13.49 -19.04
C PHE A 335 -8.35 12.82 -20.36
N PRO A 336 -7.73 13.22 -21.49
CA PRO A 336 -8.03 12.64 -22.80
C PRO A 336 -7.73 11.14 -22.86
N SER A 337 -8.60 10.35 -23.51
CA SER A 337 -8.44 8.91 -23.68
C SER A 337 -7.07 8.51 -24.26
N ALA A 338 -6.57 9.28 -25.23
CA ALA A 338 -5.26 9.04 -25.84
C ALA A 338 -4.11 9.21 -24.82
N THR A 339 -4.20 10.19 -23.92
CA THR A 339 -3.22 10.41 -22.85
C THR A 339 -3.24 9.26 -21.85
N ILE A 340 -4.44 8.78 -21.49
CA ILE A 340 -4.62 7.64 -20.58
C ILE A 340 -3.99 6.37 -21.18
N ALA A 341 -4.33 6.06 -22.44
CA ALA A 341 -3.78 4.90 -23.12
C ALA A 341 -2.25 4.98 -23.27
N LYS A 342 -1.72 6.17 -23.59
CA LYS A 342 -0.28 6.42 -23.66
C LYS A 342 0.39 6.16 -22.31
N GLY A 343 -0.12 6.75 -21.23
CA GLY A 343 0.46 6.60 -19.89
C GLY A 343 0.51 5.14 -19.43
N LEU A 344 -0.52 4.35 -19.74
CA LEU A 344 -0.53 2.92 -19.43
C LEU A 344 0.43 2.12 -20.31
N SER A 345 0.56 2.45 -21.61
CA SER A 345 1.49 1.75 -22.50
C SER A 345 2.97 2.05 -22.19
N GLU A 346 3.25 3.17 -21.56
CA GLU A 346 4.59 3.60 -21.13
C GLU A 346 4.88 3.26 -19.66
N LEU A 347 4.02 2.46 -18.99
CA LEU A 347 4.18 2.06 -17.58
C LEU A 347 5.51 1.32 -17.41
N PRO A 348 6.43 1.80 -16.56
CA PRO A 348 7.61 1.02 -16.20
C PRO A 348 7.22 -0.28 -15.48
N PRO A 349 8.04 -1.33 -15.54
CA PRO A 349 7.83 -2.53 -14.73
C PRO A 349 7.57 -2.16 -13.27
N VAL A 350 6.56 -2.78 -12.66
CA VAL A 350 6.26 -2.57 -11.24
C VAL A 350 7.01 -3.64 -10.45
N PRO A 351 8.07 -3.28 -9.70
CA PRO A 351 8.92 -4.26 -9.07
C PRO A 351 8.17 -5.26 -8.20
N GLY A 352 8.35 -6.54 -8.47
CA GLY A 352 7.73 -7.65 -7.74
C GLY A 352 6.21 -7.69 -7.79
N ARG A 353 5.59 -7.22 -8.87
CA ARG A 353 4.15 -7.28 -9.11
C ARG A 353 3.87 -7.94 -10.46
N PHE A 354 3.73 -9.27 -10.46
CA PHE A 354 3.65 -10.09 -11.67
C PHE A 354 4.77 -9.73 -12.65
N GLU A 355 5.96 -9.55 -12.11
CA GLU A 355 7.12 -9.08 -12.86
C GLU A 355 7.73 -10.23 -13.65
N ALA A 356 7.64 -10.17 -14.98
CA ALA A 356 8.26 -11.15 -15.86
C ALA A 356 9.78 -10.97 -15.90
N VAL A 357 10.51 -12.05 -15.61
CA VAL A 357 11.96 -12.11 -15.74
C VAL A 357 12.29 -12.60 -17.16
N PRO A 358 13.14 -11.89 -17.91
CA PRO A 358 13.49 -12.30 -19.29
C PRO A 358 14.12 -13.70 -19.32
N THR A 359 13.53 -14.62 -20.08
CA THR A 359 13.96 -16.02 -20.22
C THR A 359 14.66 -16.32 -21.56
N GLY A 360 14.79 -15.33 -22.43
CA GLY A 360 15.30 -15.50 -23.78
C GLY A 360 14.43 -16.47 -24.60
N GLU A 361 15.06 -17.36 -25.36
CA GLU A 361 14.39 -18.32 -26.26
C GLU A 361 14.02 -19.65 -25.58
N ARG A 362 13.96 -19.72 -24.22
CA ARG A 362 13.75 -20.97 -23.47
C ARG A 362 12.32 -21.54 -23.59
N GLY A 363 11.38 -20.73 -24.12
CA GLY A 363 10.01 -21.16 -24.37
C GLY A 363 9.13 -21.31 -23.13
N PHE A 364 9.59 -20.95 -21.93
CA PHE A 364 8.82 -20.86 -20.70
C PHE A 364 8.91 -19.45 -20.10
N SER A 365 8.08 -19.15 -19.11
CA SER A 365 8.08 -17.85 -18.44
C SER A 365 8.46 -17.97 -16.97
N VAL A 366 9.15 -16.94 -16.42
CA VAL A 366 9.44 -16.80 -14.99
C VAL A 366 8.83 -15.49 -14.52
N ILE A 367 8.04 -15.54 -13.44
CA ILE A 367 7.30 -14.40 -12.91
C ILE A 367 7.59 -14.27 -11.43
N VAL A 368 7.95 -13.07 -10.97
CA VAL A 368 8.19 -12.74 -9.55
C VAL A 368 7.04 -11.89 -9.03
N ASP A 369 6.48 -12.27 -7.87
CA ASP A 369 5.37 -11.54 -7.24
C ASP A 369 5.48 -11.46 -5.71
N TYR A 370 4.87 -10.43 -5.14
CA TYR A 370 4.83 -10.17 -3.69
C TYR A 370 3.74 -10.97 -2.96
N ALA A 371 3.05 -11.88 -3.59
CA ALA A 371 1.99 -12.69 -3.02
C ALA A 371 2.49 -13.49 -1.81
N HIS A 372 2.21 -13.02 -0.60
CA HIS A 372 2.67 -13.57 0.68
C HIS A 372 1.52 -13.85 1.66
N THR A 373 0.28 -13.71 1.21
CA THR A 373 -0.96 -14.06 1.92
C THR A 373 -1.69 -15.18 1.18
N PRO A 374 -2.60 -15.93 1.83
CA PRO A 374 -3.40 -16.95 1.16
C PRO A 374 -4.14 -16.43 -0.07
N ASP A 375 -4.87 -15.33 0.07
CA ASP A 375 -5.63 -14.70 -1.02
C ASP A 375 -4.69 -14.20 -2.13
N GLY A 376 -3.58 -13.54 -1.77
CA GLY A 376 -2.58 -13.08 -2.74
C GLY A 376 -1.98 -14.24 -3.55
N LEU A 377 -1.65 -15.36 -2.89
CA LEU A 377 -1.11 -16.55 -3.56
C LEU A 377 -2.17 -17.22 -4.46
N GLU A 378 -3.41 -17.33 -4.00
CA GLU A 378 -4.50 -17.88 -4.80
C GLU A 378 -4.74 -17.05 -6.05
N ASN A 379 -4.83 -15.73 -5.92
CA ASN A 379 -5.03 -14.81 -7.04
C ASN A 379 -3.88 -14.88 -8.04
N LEU A 380 -2.63 -14.96 -7.56
CA LEU A 380 -1.45 -15.12 -8.41
C LEU A 380 -1.51 -16.43 -9.21
N LEU A 381 -1.79 -17.56 -8.54
CA LEU A 381 -1.89 -18.89 -9.17
C LEU A 381 -3.02 -18.94 -10.20
N ARG A 382 -4.22 -18.42 -9.85
CA ARG A 382 -5.36 -18.36 -10.77
C ARG A 382 -5.07 -17.49 -11.99
N SER A 383 -4.49 -16.30 -11.80
CA SER A 383 -4.11 -15.43 -12.91
C SER A 383 -3.07 -16.06 -13.84
N ALA A 384 -2.12 -16.81 -13.29
CA ALA A 384 -1.16 -17.54 -14.11
C ALA A 384 -1.84 -18.69 -14.88
N ARG A 385 -2.88 -19.34 -14.31
CA ARG A 385 -3.69 -20.35 -15.01
C ARG A 385 -4.45 -19.79 -16.22
N GLU A 386 -4.91 -18.54 -16.13
CA GLU A 386 -5.60 -17.90 -17.27
C GLU A 386 -4.67 -17.72 -18.49
N LEU A 387 -3.36 -17.71 -18.29
CA LEU A 387 -2.37 -17.74 -19.36
C LEU A 387 -2.24 -19.11 -20.04
N LYS A 388 -2.97 -20.14 -19.56
CA LYS A 388 -3.02 -21.50 -20.09
C LYS A 388 -1.65 -22.16 -20.21
N PRO A 389 -0.81 -22.14 -19.15
CA PRO A 389 0.49 -22.80 -19.19
C PRO A 389 0.36 -24.31 -19.36
N ALA A 390 1.40 -24.95 -19.94
CA ALA A 390 1.50 -26.40 -19.97
C ALA A 390 1.57 -26.98 -18.56
N ARG A 391 2.41 -26.38 -17.71
CA ARG A 391 2.46 -26.63 -16.25
C ARG A 391 2.70 -25.31 -15.53
N LEU A 392 2.20 -25.24 -14.30
CA LEU A 392 2.46 -24.15 -13.36
C LEU A 392 3.36 -24.67 -12.25
N LEU A 393 4.53 -24.08 -12.09
CA LEU A 393 5.46 -24.35 -11.03
C LEU A 393 5.44 -23.15 -10.06
N VAL A 394 5.36 -23.37 -8.75
CA VAL A 394 5.38 -22.28 -7.77
C VAL A 394 6.44 -22.48 -6.71
N VAL A 395 7.28 -21.47 -6.49
CA VAL A 395 8.24 -21.37 -5.39
C VAL A 395 7.68 -20.39 -4.36
N PHE A 396 7.49 -20.81 -3.13
CA PHE A 396 6.95 -19.95 -2.08
C PHE A 396 7.40 -20.36 -0.69
N GLY A 397 7.27 -19.45 0.25
CA GLY A 397 7.51 -19.68 1.68
C GLY A 397 6.66 -18.75 2.52
N CYS A 398 6.80 -18.88 3.85
CA CYS A 398 6.13 -17.99 4.81
C CYS A 398 7.16 -17.34 5.74
N GLY A 399 6.85 -16.10 6.18
CA GLY A 399 7.68 -15.40 7.15
C GLY A 399 7.56 -15.98 8.56
N GLY A 400 8.68 -15.99 9.29
CA GLY A 400 8.73 -16.23 10.72
C GLY A 400 8.29 -15.03 11.54
N ASP A 401 7.93 -15.21 12.81
CA ASP A 401 7.42 -14.20 13.74
C ASP A 401 6.22 -13.43 13.15
N ARG A 402 5.35 -14.15 12.44
CA ARG A 402 4.16 -13.65 11.74
C ARG A 402 3.02 -14.65 11.93
N ASP A 403 1.85 -14.30 11.36
CA ASP A 403 0.68 -15.18 11.36
C ASP A 403 1.02 -16.59 10.89
N ARG A 404 0.84 -17.57 11.78
CA ARG A 404 1.11 -18.99 11.54
C ARG A 404 -0.08 -19.69 10.89
N ILE A 405 -1.32 -19.15 11.08
CA ILE A 405 -2.56 -19.76 10.58
C ILE A 405 -2.54 -19.84 9.05
N LYS A 406 -1.93 -18.85 8.39
CA LYS A 406 -1.83 -18.82 6.93
C LYS A 406 -0.92 -19.91 6.34
N ARG A 407 0.02 -20.47 7.10
CA ARG A 407 1.05 -21.42 6.61
C ARG A 407 0.42 -22.64 5.94
N PRO A 408 -0.44 -23.44 6.63
CA PRO A 408 -1.09 -24.59 6.00
C PRO A 408 -2.05 -24.19 4.88
N ILE A 409 -2.70 -23.05 4.96
CA ILE A 409 -3.61 -22.58 3.92
C ILE A 409 -2.85 -22.30 2.62
N MET A 410 -1.71 -21.63 2.70
CA MET A 410 -0.86 -21.35 1.53
C MET A 410 -0.27 -22.67 0.96
N GLY A 411 0.11 -23.61 1.83
CA GLY A 411 0.53 -24.96 1.41
C GLY A 411 -0.53 -25.67 0.58
N ARG A 412 -1.76 -25.71 1.08
CA ARG A 412 -2.91 -26.30 0.38
C ARG A 412 -3.18 -25.65 -0.97
N LEU A 413 -3.21 -24.31 -1.02
CA LEU A 413 -3.46 -23.57 -2.25
C LEU A 413 -2.39 -23.83 -3.31
N ALA A 414 -1.11 -23.80 -2.93
CA ALA A 414 -0.01 -24.10 -3.85
C ALA A 414 -0.10 -25.53 -4.40
N ALA A 415 -0.38 -26.50 -3.53
CA ALA A 415 -0.44 -27.92 -3.89
C ALA A 415 -1.72 -28.30 -4.69
N ALA A 416 -2.79 -27.53 -4.54
CA ALA A 416 -4.04 -27.74 -5.29
C ALA A 416 -4.06 -27.05 -6.66
N LEU A 417 -3.34 -25.91 -6.81
CA LEU A 417 -3.44 -25.05 -8.00
C LEU A 417 -2.20 -25.10 -8.91
N ALA A 418 -1.11 -25.72 -8.50
CA ALA A 418 0.10 -25.91 -9.32
C ALA A 418 0.36 -27.38 -9.64
N GLU A 419 1.15 -27.68 -10.68
CA GLU A 419 1.67 -29.02 -10.94
C GLU A 419 2.92 -29.33 -10.12
N VAL A 420 3.73 -28.30 -9.79
CA VAL A 420 4.91 -28.44 -8.94
C VAL A 420 4.88 -27.34 -7.89
N ALA A 421 4.94 -27.73 -6.62
CA ALA A 421 5.01 -26.80 -5.50
C ALA A 421 6.36 -26.95 -4.78
N VAL A 422 7.19 -25.91 -4.87
CA VAL A 422 8.51 -25.85 -4.21
C VAL A 422 8.38 -25.01 -2.95
N VAL A 423 8.45 -25.67 -1.81
CA VAL A 423 8.36 -25.05 -0.49
C VAL A 423 9.74 -24.65 0.00
N THR A 424 9.93 -23.39 0.35
CA THR A 424 11.23 -22.83 0.74
C THR A 424 11.13 -21.84 1.89
N SER A 425 12.27 -21.27 2.31
CA SER A 425 12.33 -20.18 3.27
C SER A 425 11.98 -18.84 2.61
N ASP A 426 11.27 -17.98 3.35
CA ASP A 426 11.09 -16.56 3.02
C ASP A 426 12.01 -15.73 3.94
N ASN A 427 11.48 -14.96 4.87
CA ASN A 427 12.17 -14.28 5.95
C ASN A 427 11.95 -15.07 7.26
N PRO A 428 12.80 -16.06 7.62
CA PRO A 428 12.56 -16.90 8.79
C PRO A 428 12.64 -16.14 10.11
N ARG A 429 13.35 -15.00 10.14
CA ARG A 429 13.58 -14.20 11.36
C ARG A 429 14.13 -15.07 12.48
N THR A 430 13.48 -15.10 13.68
CA THR A 430 13.96 -15.88 14.83
C THR A 430 13.50 -17.33 14.81
N GLU A 431 12.58 -17.71 13.92
CA GLU A 431 12.12 -19.09 13.78
C GLU A 431 13.07 -19.93 12.91
N ALA A 432 13.13 -21.23 13.21
CA ALA A 432 13.87 -22.18 12.37
C ALA A 432 13.16 -22.38 11.01
N PRO A 433 13.84 -22.22 9.86
CA PRO A 433 13.22 -22.37 8.53
C PRO A 433 12.46 -23.70 8.36
N ASN A 434 13.03 -24.80 8.80
CA ASN A 434 12.40 -26.12 8.70
C ASN A 434 11.12 -26.24 9.53
N ALA A 435 10.99 -25.52 10.65
CA ALA A 435 9.76 -25.52 11.45
C ALA A 435 8.63 -24.80 10.68
N ILE A 436 8.93 -23.69 10.03
CA ILE A 436 7.97 -22.96 9.19
C ILE A 436 7.52 -23.84 8.02
N ILE A 437 8.48 -24.49 7.34
CA ILE A 437 8.22 -25.40 6.22
C ILE A 437 7.33 -26.57 6.65
N ALA A 438 7.61 -27.16 7.82
CA ALA A 438 6.80 -28.25 8.35
C ALA A 438 5.33 -27.83 8.57
N GLU A 439 5.08 -26.61 9.06
CA GLU A 439 3.71 -26.09 9.20
C GLU A 439 3.03 -25.85 7.85
N ILE A 440 3.76 -25.37 6.83
CA ILE A 440 3.23 -25.25 5.45
C ILE A 440 2.81 -26.63 4.94
N GLN A 441 3.65 -27.64 5.14
CA GLN A 441 3.41 -29.01 4.67
C GLN A 441 2.17 -29.66 5.31
N THR A 442 1.76 -29.25 6.52
CA THR A 442 0.52 -29.78 7.13
C THR A 442 -0.73 -29.50 6.27
N GLY A 443 -0.70 -28.48 5.42
CA GLY A 443 -1.77 -28.20 4.47
C GLY A 443 -1.64 -28.93 3.13
N MET A 444 -0.58 -29.71 2.92
CA MET A 444 -0.28 -30.35 1.62
C MET A 444 -0.54 -31.87 1.63
N ASP A 445 -1.36 -32.34 2.57
CA ASP A 445 -1.68 -33.77 2.71
C ASP A 445 -2.76 -34.20 1.71
N ARG A 446 -2.36 -35.03 0.72
CA ARG A 446 -3.27 -35.61 -0.27
C ARG A 446 -4.33 -36.52 0.31
N ALA A 447 -4.09 -37.13 1.46
CA ALA A 447 -5.06 -37.98 2.11
C ALA A 447 -6.20 -37.17 2.75
N ALA A 448 -5.89 -35.94 3.17
CA ALA A 448 -6.87 -35.01 3.73
C ALA A 448 -7.62 -34.20 2.67
N ASP A 449 -6.98 -33.90 1.53
CA ASP A 449 -7.57 -33.11 0.43
C ASP A 449 -7.23 -33.72 -0.94
N PRO A 450 -8.20 -34.37 -1.62
CA PRO A 450 -7.98 -35.00 -2.93
C PRO A 450 -7.73 -33.98 -4.06
N THR A 451 -7.93 -32.68 -3.86
CA THR A 451 -7.60 -31.64 -4.85
C THR A 451 -6.09 -31.40 -4.96
N ILE A 452 -5.31 -31.88 -3.99
CA ILE A 452 -3.85 -31.77 -3.99
C ILE A 452 -3.25 -32.77 -4.98
N THR A 453 -2.78 -32.23 -6.11
CA THR A 453 -2.20 -33.03 -7.21
C THR A 453 -0.74 -32.71 -7.47
N ALA A 454 -0.20 -31.62 -6.92
CA ALA A 454 1.16 -31.15 -7.20
C ALA A 454 2.24 -32.15 -6.78
N GLU A 455 3.32 -32.21 -7.55
CA GLU A 455 4.60 -32.72 -7.08
C GLU A 455 5.16 -31.74 -6.03
N ILE A 456 5.43 -32.19 -4.83
CA ILE A 456 5.91 -31.35 -3.72
C ILE A 456 7.43 -31.54 -3.58
N HIS A 457 8.16 -30.44 -3.69
CA HIS A 457 9.59 -30.38 -3.43
C HIS A 457 9.87 -29.43 -2.25
N VAL A 458 10.79 -29.82 -1.37
CA VAL A 458 11.19 -29.02 -0.21
C VAL A 458 12.67 -28.71 -0.30
N GLU A 459 12.99 -27.42 -0.38
CA GLU A 459 14.36 -26.91 -0.35
C GLU A 459 14.41 -25.65 0.52
N PRO A 460 14.96 -25.73 1.72
CA PRO A 460 15.02 -24.59 2.65
C PRO A 460 15.87 -23.41 2.15
N ASP A 461 16.88 -23.67 1.32
CA ASP A 461 17.69 -22.65 0.67
C ASP A 461 16.91 -22.07 -0.52
N ARG A 462 16.42 -20.82 -0.38
CA ARG A 462 15.59 -20.18 -1.41
C ARG A 462 16.29 -20.03 -2.75
N ARG A 463 17.61 -19.81 -2.77
CA ARG A 463 18.38 -19.73 -4.03
C ARG A 463 18.35 -21.07 -4.76
N LYS A 464 18.56 -22.17 -4.05
CA LYS A 464 18.49 -23.52 -4.62
C LYS A 464 17.07 -23.88 -5.03
N ALA A 465 16.06 -23.48 -4.26
CA ALA A 465 14.66 -23.69 -4.60
C ALA A 465 14.26 -23.02 -5.92
N ILE A 466 14.68 -21.77 -6.12
CA ILE A 466 14.45 -21.04 -7.36
C ILE A 466 15.19 -21.70 -8.53
N ALA A 467 16.47 -22.04 -8.34
CA ALA A 467 17.27 -22.73 -9.37
C ALA A 467 16.68 -24.10 -9.74
N TYR A 468 16.20 -24.87 -8.75
CA TYR A 468 15.50 -26.13 -8.97
C TYR A 468 14.25 -25.94 -9.83
N ALA A 469 13.36 -24.99 -9.47
CA ALA A 469 12.14 -24.77 -10.22
C ALA A 469 12.41 -24.36 -11.68
N ILE A 470 13.39 -23.48 -11.90
CA ILE A 470 13.79 -23.04 -13.25
C ILE A 470 14.38 -24.20 -14.05
N ALA A 471 15.22 -25.05 -13.44
CA ALA A 471 15.79 -26.24 -14.09
C ALA A 471 14.74 -27.30 -14.46
N GLN A 472 13.61 -27.38 -13.76
CA GLN A 472 12.49 -28.27 -14.06
C GLN A 472 11.57 -27.74 -15.17
N ALA A 473 11.66 -26.43 -15.51
CA ALA A 473 10.76 -25.78 -16.46
C ALA A 473 11.01 -26.26 -17.89
N ARG A 474 9.94 -26.38 -18.67
CA ARG A 474 9.92 -26.81 -20.08
C ARG A 474 9.16 -25.78 -20.90
N ALA A 475 9.26 -25.88 -22.21
CA ALA A 475 8.49 -25.02 -23.11
C ALA A 475 6.97 -25.07 -22.80
N GLY A 476 6.36 -23.89 -22.69
CA GLY A 476 4.96 -23.70 -22.31
C GLY A 476 4.70 -23.61 -20.80
N ASP A 477 5.70 -23.83 -19.94
CA ASP A 477 5.54 -23.73 -18.49
C ASP A 477 5.58 -22.28 -18.00
N ILE A 478 5.00 -22.05 -16.82
CA ILE A 478 5.18 -20.82 -16.03
C ILE A 478 5.77 -21.18 -14.68
N VAL A 479 6.87 -20.52 -14.30
CA VAL A 479 7.47 -20.58 -12.97
C VAL A 479 7.09 -19.30 -12.21
N LEU A 480 6.35 -19.44 -11.12
CA LEU A 480 6.03 -18.35 -10.19
C LEU A 480 6.99 -18.36 -9.01
N ILE A 481 7.57 -17.21 -8.69
CA ILE A 481 8.37 -17.01 -7.48
C ILE A 481 7.61 -16.02 -6.60
N ALA A 482 6.97 -16.54 -5.55
CA ALA A 482 6.05 -15.78 -4.71
C ALA A 482 6.62 -15.48 -3.32
N GLY A 483 6.20 -14.34 -2.74
CA GLY A 483 6.47 -13.96 -1.36
C GLY A 483 7.23 -12.66 -1.23
N LYS A 484 8.44 -12.55 -1.79
CA LYS A 484 9.33 -11.39 -1.61
C LYS A 484 9.04 -10.25 -2.58
N GLY A 485 8.67 -10.58 -3.81
CA GLY A 485 8.39 -9.56 -4.84
C GLY A 485 9.53 -8.56 -5.02
N HIS A 486 9.35 -7.34 -4.52
CA HIS A 486 10.33 -6.24 -4.60
C HIS A 486 11.37 -6.25 -3.49
N GLU A 487 11.21 -7.08 -2.44
CA GLU A 487 12.17 -7.15 -1.35
C GLU A 487 13.52 -7.65 -1.88
N ASP A 488 14.59 -6.90 -1.60
CA ASP A 488 15.97 -7.18 -1.97
C ASP A 488 16.79 -7.77 -0.81
N TYR A 489 16.10 -8.32 0.21
CA TYR A 489 16.73 -8.86 1.41
C TYR A 489 16.04 -10.13 1.92
N GLN A 490 16.78 -10.94 2.68
CA GLN A 490 16.28 -12.01 3.52
C GLN A 490 16.68 -11.73 4.98
N ILE A 491 15.73 -11.87 5.93
CA ILE A 491 16.00 -11.67 7.34
C ILE A 491 16.21 -13.06 8.00
N ILE A 492 17.43 -13.27 8.52
CA ILE A 492 17.79 -14.48 9.27
C ILE A 492 18.21 -14.02 10.68
N GLY A 493 17.54 -14.49 11.70
CA GLY A 493 17.62 -13.90 13.03
C GLY A 493 17.13 -12.46 12.99
N THR A 494 18.00 -11.51 13.37
CA THR A 494 17.77 -10.07 13.31
C THR A 494 18.53 -9.38 12.18
N THR A 495 19.28 -10.14 11.37
CA THR A 495 20.17 -9.59 10.34
C THR A 495 19.50 -9.65 8.97
N LYS A 496 19.56 -8.54 8.24
CA LYS A 496 19.18 -8.47 6.83
C LYS A 496 20.37 -8.86 5.96
N HIS A 497 20.17 -9.83 5.09
CA HIS A 497 21.13 -10.25 4.06
C HIS A 497 20.55 -9.85 2.70
N HIS A 498 21.40 -9.41 1.77
CA HIS A 498 20.96 -9.14 0.40
C HIS A 498 20.44 -10.42 -0.26
N PHE A 499 19.22 -10.35 -0.80
CA PHE A 499 18.57 -11.45 -1.51
C PHE A 499 17.39 -10.95 -2.34
N ASP A 500 17.55 -10.92 -3.63
CA ASP A 500 16.50 -10.49 -4.58
C ASP A 500 16.11 -11.68 -5.46
N ASP A 501 14.82 -12.06 -5.42
CA ASP A 501 14.28 -13.16 -6.23
C ASP A 501 14.53 -12.97 -7.73
N ARG A 502 14.52 -11.72 -8.21
CA ARG A 502 14.73 -11.38 -9.62
C ARG A 502 16.17 -11.58 -10.06
N GLU A 503 17.13 -11.24 -9.18
CA GLU A 503 18.55 -11.47 -9.41
C GLU A 503 18.84 -12.96 -9.44
N VAL A 504 18.35 -13.70 -8.44
CA VAL A 504 18.52 -15.15 -8.33
C VAL A 504 17.90 -15.87 -9.53
N ALA A 505 16.73 -15.43 -9.99
CA ALA A 505 16.12 -15.99 -11.18
C ALA A 505 16.95 -15.75 -12.44
N ARG A 506 17.52 -14.53 -12.62
CA ARG A 506 18.42 -14.24 -13.76
C ARG A 506 19.70 -15.06 -13.71
N GLU A 507 20.30 -15.24 -12.53
CA GLU A 507 21.47 -16.09 -12.33
C GLU A 507 21.17 -17.56 -12.69
N ALA A 508 20.00 -18.07 -12.29
CA ALA A 508 19.58 -19.44 -12.63
C ALA A 508 19.25 -19.63 -14.12
N LEU A 509 18.95 -18.53 -14.82
CA LEU A 509 18.71 -18.51 -16.27
C LEU A 509 19.99 -18.26 -17.08
N ALA A 510 21.11 -17.87 -16.51
CA ALA A 510 22.37 -17.66 -17.20
C ALA A 510 23.00 -19.01 -17.60
#